data_3eb898cd4701fcbd10a74ac8bbdce7a3
#
_entry.id   3eb898cd4701fcbd10a74ac8bbdce7a3
#
_cell.length_a   1.000
_cell.length_b   1.000
_cell.length_c   1.000
_cell.angle_alpha   90.00
_cell.angle_beta   90.00
_cell.angle_gamma   90.00
#
_symmetry.space_group_name_H-M   'P 1'
#
loop_
_entity.id
_entity.type
_entity.pdbx_description
1 polymer ?
#
loop_
_entity_poly.entity_id
_entity_poly.type
_entity_poly.pdbx_seq_one_letter_code
_entity_poly.pdbx_strand_id
1 'polypeptide(L)'
;MERQAAQVAAVIRVRNVFHMLAYAFSALTEQGYRAVATEDFENVGELCAAILERGVSAQLKRGLGQEYVNRTEARSSLRGTIKVTESVKSQAIWRRQLVCSYDEFSVDGAMNRIIKATVALLVRSDISKARKKSLKKLMVFFADVR
;
A
#
# COMPACT_ATOMS: atom_id res chain seq x y z
N MET A 1 45.11 14.12 -6.42
CA MET A 1 44.53 12.77 -6.20
C MET A 1 43.07 12.78 -5.72
N GLU A 2 42.61 13.82 -5.03
CA GLU A 2 41.23 13.91 -4.52
C GLU A 2 40.12 14.18 -5.57
N ARG A 3 40.48 14.74 -6.72
CA ARG A 3 39.50 15.04 -7.80
C ARG A 3 39.06 13.82 -8.60
N GLN A 4 39.75 12.70 -8.56
CA GLN A 4 39.38 11.48 -9.25
C GLN A 4 38.43 10.59 -8.41
N ALA A 5 38.47 10.70 -7.09
CA ALA A 5 37.57 9.97 -6.20
C ALA A 5 36.13 10.51 -6.24
N ALA A 6 35.98 11.81 -6.50
CA ALA A 6 34.64 12.43 -6.62
C ALA A 6 33.92 12.09 -7.95
N GLN A 7 34.67 11.66 -8.95
CA GLN A 7 34.14 11.36 -10.29
C GLN A 7 33.66 9.90 -10.43
N VAL A 8 33.94 9.07 -9.44
CA VAL A 8 33.49 7.67 -9.35
C VAL A 8 32.20 7.51 -8.51
N ALA A 9 31.64 8.60 -8.00
CA ALA A 9 30.21 8.60 -7.67
C ALA A 9 29.43 8.53 -9.00
N ALA A 10 29.63 7.43 -9.72
CA ALA A 10 28.90 7.12 -10.93
C ALA A 10 27.45 7.26 -10.58
N VAL A 11 26.79 8.25 -11.18
CA VAL A 11 25.34 8.43 -11.10
C VAL A 11 24.73 7.08 -11.43
N ILE A 12 24.32 6.34 -10.40
CA ILE A 12 23.65 5.05 -10.57
C ILE A 12 22.38 5.38 -11.32
N ARG A 13 22.30 4.98 -12.57
CA ARG A 13 21.09 5.21 -13.38
C ARG A 13 19.92 4.54 -12.66
N VAL A 14 18.78 5.20 -12.61
CA VAL A 14 17.56 4.69 -11.97
C VAL A 14 17.21 3.27 -12.47
N ARG A 15 17.46 3.00 -13.75
CA ARG A 15 17.32 1.67 -14.34
C ARG A 15 18.19 0.61 -13.65
N ASN A 16 19.40 0.95 -13.22
CA ASN A 16 20.27 0.01 -12.50
C ASN A 16 19.71 -0.31 -11.11
N VAL A 17 19.12 0.68 -10.44
CA VAL A 17 18.39 0.45 -9.16
C VAL A 17 17.25 -0.53 -9.36
N PHE A 18 16.47 -0.38 -10.44
CA PHE A 18 15.41 -1.35 -10.77
C PHE A 18 15.95 -2.77 -10.94
N HIS A 19 17.03 -2.94 -11.72
CA HIS A 19 17.64 -4.27 -11.91
C HIS A 19 18.16 -4.87 -10.59
N MET A 20 18.75 -4.07 -9.73
CA MET A 20 19.22 -4.53 -8.41
C MET A 20 18.04 -4.97 -7.53
N LEU A 21 16.97 -4.19 -7.48
CA LEU A 21 15.74 -4.55 -6.74
C LEU A 21 15.07 -5.80 -7.32
N ALA A 22 14.94 -5.87 -8.63
CA ALA A 22 14.34 -7.00 -9.33
C ALA A 22 15.14 -8.29 -9.09
N TYR A 23 16.46 -8.23 -9.08
CA TYR A 23 17.33 -9.35 -8.74
C TYR A 23 17.15 -9.77 -7.28
N ALA A 24 17.17 -8.82 -6.35
CA ALA A 24 17.03 -9.09 -4.91
C ALA A 24 15.68 -9.71 -4.55
N PHE A 25 14.61 -9.31 -5.24
CA PHE A 25 13.24 -9.78 -4.94
C PHE A 25 12.72 -10.83 -5.94
N SER A 26 13.57 -11.35 -6.84
CA SER A 26 13.18 -12.30 -7.90
C SER A 26 11.99 -11.84 -8.75
N ALA A 27 11.77 -10.52 -8.82
CA ALA A 27 10.60 -9.91 -9.47
C ALA A 27 10.70 -9.91 -11.01
N LEU A 28 11.86 -10.24 -11.58
CA LEU A 28 12.10 -10.25 -13.04
C LEU A 28 11.33 -11.35 -13.79
N THR A 29 10.79 -12.34 -13.08
CA THR A 29 10.05 -13.45 -13.70
C THR A 29 8.65 -13.07 -14.14
N GLU A 30 8.09 -11.99 -13.64
CA GLU A 30 6.76 -11.53 -14.01
C GLU A 30 6.82 -10.64 -15.26
N GLN A 31 6.09 -11.05 -16.30
CA GLN A 31 6.04 -10.33 -17.60
C GLN A 31 5.67 -8.83 -17.47
N GLY A 32 4.85 -8.49 -16.45
CA GLY A 32 4.45 -7.11 -16.18
C GLY A 32 5.60 -6.19 -15.79
N TYR A 33 6.63 -6.68 -15.13
CA TYR A 33 7.78 -5.90 -14.69
C TYR A 33 8.87 -5.75 -15.73
N ARG A 34 8.94 -6.65 -16.73
CA ARG A 34 9.89 -6.55 -17.84
C ARG A 34 9.69 -5.25 -18.65
N ALA A 35 8.45 -4.84 -18.82
CA ALA A 35 8.14 -3.59 -19.54
C ALA A 35 8.62 -2.34 -18.77
N VAL A 36 8.63 -2.38 -17.43
CA VAL A 36 9.18 -1.29 -16.61
C VAL A 36 10.70 -1.21 -16.75
N ALA A 37 11.38 -2.34 -16.92
CA ALA A 37 12.84 -2.39 -17.05
C ALA A 37 13.36 -1.71 -18.33
N THR A 38 12.51 -1.53 -19.34
CA THR A 38 12.87 -0.89 -20.63
C THR A 38 12.58 0.60 -20.65
N GLU A 39 11.84 1.13 -19.67
CA GLU A 39 11.55 2.56 -19.59
C GLU A 39 12.74 3.32 -18.98
N ASP A 40 13.03 4.52 -19.50
CA ASP A 40 13.97 5.45 -18.87
C ASP A 40 13.21 6.33 -17.88
N PHE A 41 13.66 6.32 -16.63
CA PHE A 41 13.05 7.09 -15.53
C PHE A 41 13.94 8.26 -15.14
N GLU A 42 13.36 9.44 -14.99
CA GLU A 42 14.07 10.65 -14.57
C GLU A 42 14.55 10.56 -13.12
N ASN A 43 13.74 9.91 -12.25
CA ASN A 43 14.06 9.76 -10.84
C ASN A 43 13.50 8.45 -10.26
N VAL A 44 13.96 8.11 -9.04
CA VAL A 44 13.53 6.89 -8.32
C VAL A 44 12.03 6.90 -8.01
N GLY A 45 11.43 8.08 -7.79
CA GLY A 45 10.00 8.22 -7.55
C GLY A 45 9.17 7.76 -8.75
N GLU A 46 9.59 8.12 -9.98
CA GLU A 46 8.96 7.64 -11.22
C GLU A 46 9.03 6.12 -11.36
N LEU A 47 10.20 5.54 -11.06
CA LEU A 47 10.39 4.09 -11.06
C LEU A 47 9.46 3.40 -10.05
N CYS A 48 9.44 3.87 -8.81
CA CYS A 48 8.58 3.32 -7.75
C CYS A 48 7.10 3.43 -8.13
N ALA A 49 6.70 4.57 -8.69
CA ALA A 49 5.34 4.79 -9.15
C ALA A 49 4.93 3.84 -10.28
N ALA A 50 5.84 3.56 -11.24
CA ALA A 50 5.62 2.61 -12.32
C ALA A 50 5.44 1.18 -11.81
N ILE A 51 6.30 0.74 -10.89
CA ILE A 51 6.23 -0.60 -10.28
C ILE A 51 4.92 -0.75 -9.51
N LEU A 52 4.59 0.25 -8.69
CA LEU A 52 3.38 0.22 -7.87
C LEU A 52 2.11 0.24 -8.72
N GLU A 53 2.05 1.09 -9.76
CA GLU A 53 0.93 1.17 -10.68
C GLU A 53 0.65 -0.20 -11.33
N ARG A 54 1.69 -0.88 -11.82
CA ARG A 54 1.55 -2.20 -12.44
C ARG A 54 1.15 -3.27 -11.43
N GLY A 55 1.82 -3.31 -10.28
CA GLY A 55 1.54 -4.30 -9.23
C GLY A 55 0.12 -4.17 -8.69
N VAL A 56 -0.31 -2.96 -8.36
CA VAL A 56 -1.67 -2.70 -7.86
C VAL A 56 -2.71 -2.98 -8.95
N SER A 57 -2.46 -2.57 -10.20
CA SER A 57 -3.38 -2.87 -11.31
C SER A 57 -3.55 -4.37 -11.56
N ALA A 58 -2.47 -5.15 -11.43
CA ALA A 58 -2.54 -6.61 -11.55
C ALA A 58 -3.31 -7.24 -10.39
N GLN A 59 -3.12 -6.73 -9.16
CA GLN A 59 -3.85 -7.19 -7.98
C GLN A 59 -5.34 -6.84 -8.07
N LEU A 60 -5.69 -5.63 -8.50
CA LEU A 60 -7.08 -5.19 -8.63
C LEU A 60 -7.88 -6.03 -9.63
N LYS A 61 -7.25 -6.60 -10.66
CA LYS A 61 -7.90 -7.56 -11.57
C LYS A 61 -8.35 -8.84 -10.88
N ARG A 62 -7.69 -9.21 -9.77
CA ARG A 62 -8.03 -10.36 -8.91
C ARG A 62 -8.91 -9.96 -7.73
N GLY A 63 -9.16 -8.66 -7.54
CA GLY A 63 -9.81 -8.07 -6.39
C GLY A 63 -8.82 -7.62 -5.32
N LEU A 64 -9.27 -6.75 -4.41
CA LEU A 64 -8.49 -6.38 -3.23
C LEU A 64 -8.32 -7.59 -2.32
N GLY A 65 -7.12 -7.74 -1.77
CA GLY A 65 -6.87 -8.74 -0.74
C GLY A 65 -7.79 -8.51 0.47
N GLN A 66 -8.33 -9.57 1.01
CA GLN A 66 -9.16 -9.53 2.20
C GLN A 66 -8.49 -10.36 3.30
N GLU A 67 -8.57 -9.88 4.51
CA GLU A 67 -8.05 -10.56 5.70
C GLU A 67 -9.02 -10.44 6.87
N TYR A 68 -8.87 -11.33 7.85
CA TYR A 68 -9.63 -11.23 9.10
C TYR A 68 -9.02 -10.13 9.96
N VAL A 69 -9.79 -9.07 10.18
CA VAL A 69 -9.40 -7.92 11.01
C VAL A 69 -10.22 -7.97 12.30
N ASN A 70 -9.53 -7.99 13.44
CA ASN A 70 -10.21 -7.90 14.73
C ASN A 70 -10.79 -6.51 14.93
N ARG A 71 -12.09 -6.46 15.17
CA ARG A 71 -12.82 -5.23 15.50
C ARG A 71 -13.34 -5.27 16.91
N THR A 72 -13.17 -4.17 17.63
CA THR A 72 -13.74 -3.97 18.96
C THR A 72 -14.56 -2.69 18.95
N GLU A 73 -15.87 -2.83 19.10
CA GLU A 73 -16.80 -1.70 19.08
C GLU A 73 -18.03 -1.94 19.95
N ALA A 74 -18.68 -0.84 20.36
CA ALA A 74 -19.94 -0.90 21.09
C ALA A 74 -21.10 -1.15 20.13
N ARG A 75 -21.87 -2.21 20.39
CA ARG A 75 -23.00 -2.65 19.54
C ARG A 75 -24.22 -2.98 20.35
N SER A 76 -25.39 -2.79 19.76
CA SER A 76 -26.69 -3.25 20.32
C SER A 76 -26.96 -4.73 20.07
N SER A 77 -26.34 -5.32 19.03
CA SER A 77 -26.40 -6.75 18.72
C SER A 77 -25.09 -7.43 19.11
N LEU A 78 -25.18 -8.55 19.81
CA LEU A 78 -24.00 -9.30 20.27
C LEU A 78 -23.32 -10.01 19.09
N ARG A 79 -21.99 -9.88 19.02
CA ARG A 79 -21.17 -10.59 18.03
C ARG A 79 -19.78 -10.87 18.61
N GLY A 80 -19.32 -12.11 18.50
CA GLY A 80 -18.01 -12.49 19.02
C GLY A 80 -17.92 -12.49 20.54
N THR A 81 -16.81 -12.01 21.07
CA THR A 81 -16.52 -12.00 22.53
C THR A 81 -16.94 -10.68 23.16
N ILE A 82 -17.72 -10.74 24.23
CA ILE A 82 -18.15 -9.55 24.99
C ILE A 82 -17.03 -9.10 25.90
N LYS A 83 -16.66 -7.83 25.80
CA LYS A 83 -15.69 -7.13 26.68
C LYS A 83 -16.43 -6.41 27.80
N VAL A 84 -16.81 -7.13 28.85
CA VAL A 84 -17.65 -6.60 29.95
C VAL A 84 -16.98 -5.38 30.62
N THR A 85 -15.72 -5.48 30.97
CA THR A 85 -14.99 -4.39 31.61
C THR A 85 -14.96 -3.12 30.77
N GLU A 86 -14.74 -3.26 29.46
CA GLU A 86 -14.73 -2.14 28.51
C GLU A 86 -16.15 -1.56 28.31
N SER A 87 -17.16 -2.41 28.33
CA SER A 87 -18.58 -2.00 28.23
C SER A 87 -18.99 -1.12 29.42
N VAL A 88 -18.52 -1.46 30.62
CA VAL A 88 -18.77 -0.66 31.83
C VAL A 88 -17.97 0.65 31.78
N LYS A 89 -16.65 0.59 31.49
CA LYS A 89 -15.78 1.77 31.43
C LYS A 89 -16.24 2.80 30.39
N SER A 90 -16.69 2.34 29.23
CA SER A 90 -17.17 3.21 28.14
C SER A 90 -18.61 3.67 28.31
N GLN A 91 -19.28 3.25 29.39
CA GLN A 91 -20.69 3.53 29.65
C GLN A 91 -21.63 3.07 28.50
N ALA A 92 -21.20 2.08 27.68
CA ALA A 92 -21.97 1.55 26.57
C ALA A 92 -23.29 0.93 27.03
N ILE A 93 -23.30 0.34 28.23
CA ILE A 93 -24.48 -0.28 28.86
C ILE A 93 -25.65 0.70 28.97
N TRP A 94 -25.39 1.96 29.32
CA TRP A 94 -26.41 3.00 29.41
C TRP A 94 -27.09 3.31 28.07
N ARG A 95 -26.38 3.04 26.98
CA ARG A 95 -26.87 3.17 25.60
C ARG A 95 -27.47 1.88 25.07
N ARG A 96 -27.69 0.87 25.92
CA ARG A 96 -28.13 -0.48 25.53
C ARG A 96 -27.20 -1.15 24.53
N GLN A 97 -25.90 -0.94 24.70
CA GLN A 97 -24.84 -1.49 23.87
C GLN A 97 -23.81 -2.24 24.73
N LEU A 98 -23.17 -3.23 24.14
CA LEU A 98 -22.03 -3.92 24.75
C LEU A 98 -20.82 -3.82 23.82
N VAL A 99 -19.64 -3.67 24.39
CA VAL A 99 -18.40 -3.71 23.63
C VAL A 99 -18.13 -5.16 23.26
N CYS A 100 -18.10 -5.43 21.97
CA CYS A 100 -17.87 -6.76 21.42
C CYS A 100 -16.57 -6.75 20.60
N SER A 101 -15.76 -7.80 20.74
CA SER A 101 -14.59 -8.07 19.91
C SER A 101 -14.89 -9.25 19.00
N TYR A 102 -14.73 -9.06 17.71
CA TYR A 102 -14.99 -10.08 16.68
C TYR A 102 -14.08 -9.89 15.48
N ASP A 103 -13.86 -10.97 14.75
CA ASP A 103 -13.12 -10.93 13.51
C ASP A 103 -14.06 -10.67 12.33
N GLU A 104 -13.69 -9.73 11.49
CA GLU A 104 -14.39 -9.36 10.28
C GLU A 104 -13.51 -9.56 9.05
N PHE A 105 -14.03 -10.27 8.06
CA PHE A 105 -13.34 -10.44 6.78
C PHE A 105 -13.48 -9.15 5.98
N SER A 106 -12.39 -8.41 5.85
CA SER A 106 -12.42 -7.03 5.37
C SER A 106 -11.29 -6.73 4.40
N VAL A 107 -11.54 -5.82 3.47
CA VAL A 107 -10.50 -5.22 2.62
C VAL A 107 -9.63 -4.22 3.38
N ASP A 108 -10.06 -3.76 4.56
CA ASP A 108 -9.34 -2.80 5.41
C ASP A 108 -8.19 -3.48 6.19
N GLY A 109 -7.44 -4.33 5.51
CA GLY A 109 -6.30 -5.04 6.04
C GLY A 109 -5.00 -4.23 5.97
N ALA A 110 -3.97 -4.70 6.70
CA ALA A 110 -2.68 -4.02 6.82
C ALA A 110 -2.02 -3.79 5.45
N MET A 111 -2.06 -4.80 4.57
CA MET A 111 -1.47 -4.70 3.22
C MET A 111 -2.12 -3.60 2.40
N ASN A 112 -3.45 -3.56 2.35
CA ASN A 112 -4.18 -2.56 1.56
C ASN A 112 -3.99 -1.15 2.12
N ARG A 113 -3.88 -0.99 3.43
CA ARG A 113 -3.55 0.31 4.08
C ARG A 113 -2.16 0.80 3.69
N ILE A 114 -1.15 -0.09 3.68
CA ILE A 114 0.21 0.23 3.24
C ILE A 114 0.20 0.67 1.78
N ILE A 115 -0.47 -0.08 0.90
CA ILE A 115 -0.58 0.27 -0.52
C ILE A 115 -1.24 1.64 -0.68
N LYS A 116 -2.39 1.88 -0.02
CA LYS A 116 -3.09 3.17 -0.05
C LYS A 116 -2.20 4.32 0.40
N ALA A 117 -1.51 4.17 1.53
CA ALA A 117 -0.59 5.19 2.05
C ALA A 117 0.57 5.46 1.09
N THR A 118 1.15 4.42 0.50
CA THR A 118 2.25 4.54 -0.46
C THR A 118 1.79 5.24 -1.75
N VAL A 119 0.62 4.90 -2.28
CA VAL A 119 0.03 5.60 -3.44
C VAL A 119 -0.20 7.08 -3.11
N ALA A 120 -0.76 7.39 -1.94
CA ALA A 120 -0.99 8.76 -1.51
C ALA A 120 0.31 9.58 -1.39
N LEU A 121 1.37 8.95 -0.89
CA LEU A 121 2.70 9.57 -0.79
C LEU A 121 3.28 9.85 -2.17
N LEU A 122 3.23 8.90 -3.09
CA LEU A 122 3.73 9.06 -4.46
C LEU A 122 2.96 10.13 -5.25
N VAL A 123 1.65 10.24 -5.07
CA VAL A 123 0.85 11.31 -5.70
C VAL A 123 1.30 12.71 -5.27
N ARG A 124 1.84 12.84 -4.05
CA ARG A 124 2.38 14.11 -3.52
C ARG A 124 3.84 14.36 -3.91
N SER A 125 4.57 13.32 -4.32
CA SER A 125 5.97 13.43 -4.72
C SER A 125 6.13 14.05 -6.10
N ASP A 126 7.39 14.35 -6.47
CA ASP A 126 7.73 14.90 -7.78
C ASP A 126 7.80 13.79 -8.82
N ILE A 127 6.64 13.47 -9.38
CA ILE A 127 6.45 12.51 -10.47
C ILE A 127 5.60 13.14 -11.58
N SER A 128 5.63 12.55 -12.77
CA SER A 128 4.92 13.03 -13.94
C SER A 128 3.40 13.15 -13.71
N LYS A 129 2.77 14.13 -14.35
CA LYS A 129 1.32 14.36 -14.27
C LYS A 129 0.52 13.14 -14.75
N ALA A 130 1.05 12.44 -15.75
CA ALA A 130 0.42 11.23 -16.28
C ALA A 130 0.35 10.13 -15.21
N ARG A 131 1.47 9.86 -14.50
CA ARG A 131 1.50 8.88 -13.40
C ARG A 131 0.64 9.29 -12.23
N LYS A 132 0.67 10.57 -11.85
CA LYS A 132 -0.25 11.09 -10.79
C LYS A 132 -1.70 10.79 -11.13
N LYS A 133 -2.10 10.99 -12.40
CA LYS A 133 -3.46 10.71 -12.86
C LYS A 133 -3.80 9.21 -12.77
N SER A 134 -2.89 8.33 -13.20
CA SER A 134 -3.07 6.88 -13.10
C SER A 134 -3.18 6.42 -11.66
N LEU A 135 -2.28 6.87 -10.78
CA LEU A 135 -2.31 6.52 -9.35
C LEU A 135 -3.59 7.01 -8.65
N LYS A 136 -4.08 8.23 -8.98
CA LYS A 136 -5.35 8.73 -8.47
C LYS A 136 -6.54 7.86 -8.88
N LYS A 137 -6.55 7.31 -10.09
CA LYS A 137 -7.58 6.35 -10.53
C LYS A 137 -7.56 5.08 -9.68
N LEU A 138 -6.38 4.59 -9.34
CA LEU A 138 -6.25 3.41 -8.48
C LEU A 138 -6.76 3.68 -7.06
N MET A 139 -6.60 4.90 -6.54
CA MET A 139 -7.06 5.27 -5.19
C MET A 139 -8.57 5.07 -5.00
N VAL A 140 -9.37 5.16 -6.05
CA VAL A 140 -10.83 4.98 -5.98
C VAL A 140 -11.19 3.57 -5.47
N PHE A 141 -10.39 2.56 -5.83
CA PHE A 141 -10.62 1.18 -5.38
C PHE A 141 -10.33 0.95 -3.89
N PHE A 142 -9.61 1.90 -3.26
CA PHE A 142 -9.27 1.83 -1.84
C PHE A 142 -10.18 2.72 -0.96
N ALA A 143 -11.38 3.05 -1.44
CA ALA A 143 -12.32 3.89 -0.69
C ALA A 143 -12.66 3.30 0.68
N ASP A 144 -12.88 1.98 0.75
CA ASP A 144 -13.25 1.25 1.97
C ASP A 144 -12.04 0.86 2.85
N VAL A 145 -10.83 1.23 2.46
CA VAL A 145 -9.59 1.03 3.21
C VAL A 145 -9.28 2.32 3.98
N ARG A 146 -8.91 2.23 5.25
CA ARG A 146 -8.54 3.38 6.11
C ARG A 146 -7.19 4.00 5.74
#